data_7edbdf79c9b68941e0ffe781f33072de
#
_entry.id   7edbdf79c9b68941e0ffe781f33072de
#
_cell.length_a   1.000
_cell.length_b   1.000
_cell.length_c   1.000
_cell.angle_alpha   90.00
_cell.angle_beta   90.00
_cell.angle_gamma   90.00
#
_symmetry.space_group_name_H-M   'P 1'
#
loop_
_entity.id
_entity.type
_entity.pdbx_description
1 polymer ?
#
loop_
_entity_poly.entity_id
_entity_poly.type
_entity_poly.pdbx_seq_one_letter_code
_entity_poly.pdbx_strand_id
1 'polypeptide(L)'
;MARLCHPAVGSMPGLLTALALALMGGGCSLSYQLDSLSGKNEDKSEYTGSIPPTGNRATDAALATVEAPLESDLIYARAAASEVLSRGGKDTSAPWANPQTGTRGTVTPLASAYDQDGLQCRDFLASYVRDGSEAWLQGEACNMQGQWQVRSMRPWKRS
;
A
#
# COMPACT_ATOMS: atom_id res chain seq x y z
N MET A 1 -34.79 35.02 35.91
CA MET A 1 -33.91 36.23 35.88
C MET A 1 -32.88 36.00 34.78
N ALA A 2 -33.05 36.80 33.74
CA ALA A 2 -32.26 36.72 32.51
C ALA A 2 -30.91 37.42 32.69
N ARG A 3 -29.86 36.90 32.07
CA ARG A 3 -28.74 37.72 31.58
C ARG A 3 -28.20 37.12 30.30
N LEU A 4 -28.54 37.80 29.23
CA LEU A 4 -27.89 37.73 27.92
C LEU A 4 -26.51 38.38 28.02
N CYS A 5 -25.47 37.70 27.55
CA CYS A 5 -24.21 38.34 27.16
C CYS A 5 -24.03 38.17 25.65
N HIS A 6 -24.07 39.30 24.96
CA HIS A 6 -23.69 39.45 23.54
C HIS A 6 -22.16 39.52 23.44
N PRO A 7 -21.52 38.89 22.45
CA PRO A 7 -20.18 39.29 22.06
C PRO A 7 -20.21 40.37 20.98
N ALA A 8 -19.39 41.37 21.20
CA ALA A 8 -19.17 42.50 20.34
C ALA A 8 -18.51 42.12 19.03
N VAL A 9 -19.10 42.66 17.95
CA VAL A 9 -18.52 42.65 16.59
C VAL A 9 -17.43 43.72 16.57
N GLY A 10 -16.19 43.31 16.41
CA GLY A 10 -15.05 44.17 16.09
C GLY A 10 -14.78 44.20 14.59
N SER A 11 -15.28 45.22 13.94
CA SER A 11 -14.95 45.59 12.57
C SER A 11 -13.60 46.33 12.56
N MET A 12 -12.64 45.84 11.79
CA MET A 12 -11.48 46.64 11.39
C MET A 12 -11.29 46.51 9.87
N PRO A 13 -11.40 47.64 9.17
CA PRO A 13 -11.01 47.71 7.77
C PRO A 13 -9.56 48.16 7.64
N GLY A 14 -8.89 47.67 6.63
CA GLY A 14 -7.71 48.34 6.12
C GLY A 14 -6.48 47.47 5.99
N LEU A 15 -6.14 47.06 4.87
CA LEU A 15 -5.07 47.60 4.04
C LEU A 15 -4.87 46.77 2.79
N LEU A 16 -5.26 47.34 1.68
CA LEU A 16 -4.80 46.92 0.36
C LEU A 16 -3.28 47.06 0.29
N THR A 17 -2.58 45.98 0.14
CA THR A 17 -1.26 45.99 -0.43
C THR A 17 -1.19 44.90 -1.51
N ALA A 18 -1.40 45.36 -2.70
CA ALA A 18 -0.98 44.70 -3.92
C ALA A 18 0.54 44.51 -3.89
N LEU A 19 1.01 43.28 -3.97
CA LEU A 19 2.38 43.02 -4.41
C LEU A 19 2.36 41.84 -5.37
N ALA A 20 2.35 42.20 -6.63
CA ALA A 20 2.69 41.36 -7.74
C ALA A 20 4.17 40.96 -7.62
N LEU A 21 4.45 39.70 -7.51
CA LEU A 21 5.78 39.11 -7.75
C LEU A 21 5.54 37.75 -8.38
N ALA A 22 5.60 37.76 -9.69
CA ALA A 22 6.67 37.23 -10.51
C ALA A 22 6.72 35.70 -10.55
N LEU A 23 6.12 35.19 -11.63
CA LEU A 23 6.50 34.03 -12.39
C LEU A 23 8.04 33.77 -12.35
N MET A 24 8.43 32.69 -11.70
CA MET A 24 9.63 31.95 -12.09
C MET A 24 9.34 30.46 -11.89
N GLY A 25 8.59 29.91 -12.82
CA GLY A 25 8.50 28.49 -13.03
C GLY A 25 9.79 27.99 -13.66
N GLY A 26 10.79 27.70 -12.85
CA GLY A 26 11.98 26.97 -13.30
C GLY A 26 11.67 25.49 -13.40
N GLY A 27 11.12 25.04 -14.50
CA GLY A 27 11.05 23.62 -14.85
C GLY A 27 12.47 23.15 -15.16
N CYS A 28 13.12 22.45 -14.26
CA CYS A 28 14.32 21.68 -14.55
C CYS A 28 13.93 20.40 -15.31
N SER A 29 13.74 20.55 -16.61
CA SER A 29 13.80 19.40 -17.51
C SER A 29 15.30 19.15 -17.78
N LEU A 30 15.88 18.24 -17.01
CA LEU A 30 17.21 17.71 -17.31
C LEU A 30 17.08 16.74 -18.49
N SER A 31 17.06 17.33 -19.68
CA SER A 31 17.32 16.58 -20.91
C SER A 31 18.84 16.38 -21.00
N TYR A 32 19.31 15.23 -20.54
CA TYR A 32 20.67 14.82 -20.87
C TYR A 32 20.70 14.44 -22.35
N GLN A 33 21.02 15.42 -23.18
CA GLN A 33 21.54 15.15 -24.52
C GLN A 33 22.98 14.66 -24.37
N LEU A 34 23.15 13.35 -24.32
CA LEU A 34 24.42 12.69 -24.55
C LEU A 34 24.60 12.52 -26.06
N ASP A 35 24.75 13.64 -26.74
CA ASP A 35 25.17 13.64 -28.11
C ASP A 35 26.53 14.37 -28.17
N SER A 36 27.59 13.61 -28.12
CA SER A 36 28.93 13.94 -28.64
C SER A 36 30.02 13.19 -27.90
N LEU A 37 30.15 11.89 -28.09
CA LEU A 37 31.50 11.33 -28.26
C LEU A 37 31.43 10.39 -29.47
N SER A 38 31.81 10.95 -30.56
CA SER A 38 32.10 10.34 -31.86
C SER A 38 32.89 9.05 -31.71
N GLY A 39 32.31 7.96 -32.20
CA GLY A 39 32.96 6.67 -32.30
C GLY A 39 32.05 5.72 -33.05
N LYS A 40 31.95 5.95 -34.35
CA LYS A 40 31.67 5.04 -35.44
C LYS A 40 31.51 3.57 -35.02
N ASN A 41 30.26 3.07 -34.98
CA ASN A 41 29.84 1.82 -35.61
C ASN A 41 28.31 1.72 -35.48
N GLU A 42 27.71 1.53 -36.63
CA GLU A 42 26.31 1.29 -36.85
C GLU A 42 25.87 0.01 -36.15
N ASP A 43 24.98 0.15 -35.18
CA ASP A 43 23.89 -0.81 -34.95
C ASP A 43 22.79 -0.08 -34.21
N LYS A 44 21.72 0.27 -34.92
CA LYS A 44 20.51 0.83 -34.35
C LYS A 44 19.75 -0.30 -33.64
N SER A 45 20.19 -0.64 -32.48
CA SER A 45 19.33 -1.34 -31.52
C SER A 45 18.53 -0.29 -30.77
N GLU A 46 17.31 -0.10 -31.19
CA GLU A 46 16.28 0.62 -30.47
C GLU A 46 16.06 -0.10 -29.14
N TYR A 47 16.72 0.40 -28.11
CA TYR A 47 16.64 -0.16 -26.76
C TYR A 47 15.30 0.23 -26.15
N THR A 48 14.24 -0.45 -26.53
CA THR A 48 13.06 -0.54 -25.72
C THR A 48 13.42 -1.44 -24.55
N GLY A 49 13.40 -0.93 -23.33
CA GLY A 49 13.85 -1.56 -22.08
C GLY A 49 13.44 -3.00 -21.79
N SER A 50 13.57 -3.87 -22.77
CA SER A 50 13.47 -5.30 -22.64
C SER A 50 14.83 -5.81 -22.20
N ILE A 51 14.90 -6.39 -21.04
CA ILE A 51 16.05 -7.16 -20.56
C ILE A 51 16.36 -8.20 -21.64
N PRO A 52 17.58 -8.23 -22.25
CA PRO A 52 17.89 -9.27 -23.21
C PRO A 52 17.79 -10.61 -22.51
N PRO A 53 17.24 -11.65 -23.14
CA PRO A 53 17.30 -12.99 -22.60
C PRO A 53 18.76 -13.44 -22.64
N THR A 54 19.47 -13.20 -21.57
CA THR A 54 20.80 -13.74 -21.35
C THR A 54 20.63 -15.24 -21.28
N GLY A 55 21.20 -15.90 -22.28
CA GLY A 55 21.12 -17.30 -22.60
C GLY A 55 20.85 -18.26 -21.46
N ASN A 56 19.99 -19.20 -21.78
CA ASN A 56 19.81 -20.51 -21.15
C ASN A 56 20.49 -20.70 -19.79
N ARG A 57 19.98 -19.97 -18.81
CA ARG A 57 19.91 -20.39 -17.45
C ARG A 57 18.44 -20.40 -17.08
N ALA A 58 17.71 -21.33 -17.74
CA ALA A 58 16.66 -22.03 -17.07
C ALA A 58 17.32 -22.88 -15.97
N THR A 59 18.09 -22.25 -15.13
CA THR A 59 18.16 -22.70 -13.78
C THR A 59 16.74 -22.51 -13.30
N ASP A 60 16.11 -23.61 -13.00
CA ASP A 60 15.16 -23.72 -11.92
C ASP A 60 15.52 -22.68 -10.86
N ALA A 61 15.07 -21.43 -11.03
CA ALA A 61 14.64 -20.67 -9.91
C ALA A 61 13.50 -21.53 -9.39
N ALA A 62 13.86 -22.57 -8.63
CA ALA A 62 12.97 -23.25 -7.74
C ALA A 62 12.18 -22.08 -7.16
N LEU A 63 10.90 -22.02 -7.51
CA LEU A 63 9.97 -21.11 -6.86
C LEU A 63 10.24 -21.35 -5.39
N ALA A 64 11.05 -20.51 -4.79
CA ALA A 64 11.35 -20.60 -3.39
C ALA A 64 9.97 -20.55 -2.77
N THR A 65 9.45 -21.71 -2.42
CA THR A 65 8.16 -21.84 -1.77
C THR A 65 8.37 -21.17 -0.45
N VAL A 66 7.98 -19.88 -0.40
CA VAL A 66 8.07 -19.12 0.84
C VAL A 66 7.34 -19.94 1.87
N GLU A 67 8.08 -20.33 2.89
CA GLU A 67 7.53 -21.12 3.97
C GLU A 67 6.32 -20.42 4.56
N ALA A 68 5.24 -21.16 4.77
CA ALA A 68 4.02 -20.60 5.35
C ALA A 68 4.34 -19.93 6.69
N PRO A 69 3.68 -18.81 7.02
CA PRO A 69 3.89 -18.14 8.29
C PRO A 69 3.52 -19.06 9.45
N LEU A 70 4.23 -18.93 10.55
CA LEU A 70 3.93 -19.67 11.76
C LEU A 70 2.56 -19.25 12.32
N GLU A 71 1.90 -20.11 13.07
CA GLU A 71 0.64 -19.75 13.73
C GLU A 71 0.80 -18.53 14.67
N SER A 72 1.97 -18.40 15.28
CA SER A 72 2.32 -17.22 16.09
C SER A 72 2.36 -15.93 15.28
N ASP A 73 2.71 -15.98 14.00
CA ASP A 73 2.71 -14.81 13.11
C ASP A 73 1.27 -14.48 12.70
N LEU A 74 0.46 -15.49 12.45
CA LEU A 74 -0.94 -15.32 12.05
C LEU A 74 -1.79 -14.62 13.11
N ILE A 75 -1.43 -14.71 14.39
CA ILE A 75 -2.11 -13.98 15.47
C ILE A 75 -2.00 -12.46 15.23
N TYR A 76 -0.82 -11.97 14.87
CA TYR A 76 -0.58 -10.54 14.58
C TYR A 76 -1.29 -10.10 13.29
N ALA A 77 -1.24 -10.92 12.26
CA ALA A 77 -1.93 -10.65 11.00
C ALA A 77 -3.46 -10.60 11.19
N ARG A 78 -4.04 -11.51 11.96
CA ARG A 78 -5.47 -11.51 12.30
C ARG A 78 -5.88 -10.27 13.10
N ALA A 79 -5.07 -9.86 14.07
CA ALA A 79 -5.31 -8.64 14.83
C ALA A 79 -5.33 -7.40 13.93
N ALA A 80 -4.35 -7.28 13.03
CA ALA A 80 -4.31 -6.20 12.04
C ALA A 80 -5.50 -6.23 11.07
N ALA A 81 -5.96 -7.41 10.66
CA ALA A 81 -7.15 -7.55 9.83
C ALA A 81 -8.40 -7.05 10.56
N SER A 82 -8.63 -7.49 11.79
CA SER A 82 -9.75 -7.02 12.61
C SER A 82 -9.71 -5.50 12.79
N GLU A 83 -8.54 -4.94 13.02
CA GLU A 83 -8.35 -3.50 13.22
C GLU A 83 -8.67 -2.70 11.94
N VAL A 84 -8.07 -3.05 10.80
CA VAL A 84 -8.27 -2.32 9.54
C VAL A 84 -9.71 -2.40 9.05
N LEU A 85 -10.37 -3.54 9.22
CA LEU A 85 -11.76 -3.72 8.83
C LEU A 85 -12.72 -2.94 9.74
N SER A 86 -12.39 -2.79 11.03
CA SER A 86 -13.18 -1.99 11.97
C SER A 86 -13.10 -0.49 11.68
N ARG A 87 -11.97 0.01 11.17
CA ARG A 87 -11.83 1.41 10.76
C ARG A 87 -12.70 1.73 9.54
N GLY A 88 -13.02 0.75 8.73
CA GLY A 88 -13.71 0.96 7.46
C GLY A 88 -12.82 1.70 6.42
N GLY A 89 -13.38 1.94 5.25
CA GLY A 89 -12.65 2.59 4.15
C GLY A 89 -12.14 1.60 3.11
N LYS A 90 -11.93 2.12 1.88
CA LYS A 90 -11.49 1.31 0.74
C LYS A 90 -9.98 1.26 0.61
N ASP A 91 -9.30 2.32 1.07
CA ASP A 91 -7.86 2.52 0.85
C ASP A 91 -7.07 2.45 2.16
N THR A 92 -7.63 1.77 3.17
CA THR A 92 -6.96 1.59 4.46
C THR A 92 -6.15 0.31 4.47
N SER A 93 -4.96 0.36 5.03
CA SER A 93 -4.15 -0.80 5.31
C SER A 93 -3.62 -0.74 6.74
N ALA A 94 -3.28 -1.90 7.32
CA ALA A 94 -2.68 -1.99 8.64
C ALA A 94 -1.40 -2.81 8.57
N PRO A 95 -0.26 -2.24 9.00
CA PRO A 95 0.97 -3.00 9.15
C PRO A 95 0.88 -3.92 10.37
N TRP A 96 1.62 -5.01 10.32
CA TRP A 96 1.77 -5.93 11.44
C TRP A 96 3.20 -6.47 11.51
N ALA A 97 3.62 -6.88 12.67
CA ALA A 97 4.91 -7.52 12.89
C ALA A 97 4.85 -8.43 14.11
N ASN A 98 5.54 -9.57 14.01
CA ASN A 98 5.80 -10.43 15.15
C ASN A 98 7.24 -10.19 15.63
N PRO A 99 7.44 -9.59 16.80
CA PRO A 99 8.79 -9.28 17.30
C PRO A 99 9.60 -10.52 17.65
N GLN A 100 8.97 -11.68 17.84
CA GLN A 100 9.65 -12.91 18.21
C GLN A 100 10.27 -13.61 16.98
N THR A 101 9.61 -13.54 15.84
CA THR A 101 10.05 -14.20 14.61
C THR A 101 10.69 -13.24 13.61
N GLY A 102 10.46 -11.93 13.77
CA GLY A 102 10.83 -10.90 12.81
C GLY A 102 9.94 -10.88 11.55
N THR A 103 8.96 -11.76 11.45
CA THR A 103 7.98 -11.76 10.35
C THR A 103 7.12 -10.50 10.43
N ARG A 104 6.94 -9.84 9.31
CA ARG A 104 6.16 -8.59 9.21
C ARG A 104 5.42 -8.51 7.90
N GLY A 105 4.41 -7.67 7.84
CA GLY A 105 3.65 -7.48 6.61
C GLY A 105 2.58 -6.40 6.75
N THR A 106 1.62 -6.44 5.83
CA THR A 106 0.53 -5.46 5.78
C THR A 106 -0.77 -6.17 5.42
N VAL A 107 -1.85 -5.80 6.06
CA VAL A 107 -3.20 -6.25 5.70
C VAL A 107 -3.92 -5.16 4.94
N THR A 108 -4.52 -5.51 3.81
CA THR A 108 -5.28 -4.61 2.95
C THR A 108 -6.62 -5.24 2.59
N PRO A 109 -7.76 -4.60 2.91
CA PRO A 109 -9.07 -5.04 2.45
C PRO A 109 -9.18 -4.99 0.93
N LEU A 110 -9.79 -6.01 0.32
CA LEU A 110 -9.85 -6.10 -1.16
C LEU A 110 -11.07 -5.40 -1.74
N ALA A 111 -12.24 -5.69 -1.24
CA ALA A 111 -13.50 -5.26 -1.83
C ALA A 111 -14.42 -4.62 -0.78
N SER A 112 -15.59 -4.21 -1.23
CA SER A 112 -16.67 -3.83 -0.31
C SER A 112 -17.15 -5.06 0.48
N ALA A 113 -17.70 -4.81 1.66
CA ALA A 113 -18.33 -5.88 2.41
C ALA A 113 -19.52 -6.47 1.64
N TYR A 114 -19.76 -7.75 1.83
CA TYR A 114 -20.86 -8.52 1.25
C TYR A 114 -21.58 -9.33 2.33
N ASP A 115 -22.79 -9.73 2.06
CA ASP A 115 -23.56 -10.57 2.97
C ASP A 115 -23.29 -12.05 2.70
N GLN A 116 -22.95 -12.78 3.75
CA GLN A 116 -22.79 -14.23 3.73
C GLN A 116 -23.41 -14.82 4.98
N ASP A 117 -24.40 -15.69 4.80
CA ASP A 117 -25.13 -16.36 5.90
C ASP A 117 -25.69 -15.37 6.95
N GLY A 118 -26.13 -14.19 6.52
CA GLY A 118 -26.66 -13.15 7.40
C GLY A 118 -25.59 -12.37 8.17
N LEU A 119 -24.33 -12.52 7.83
CA LEU A 119 -23.21 -11.77 8.38
C LEU A 119 -22.59 -10.87 7.30
N GLN A 120 -22.19 -9.67 7.67
CA GLN A 120 -21.35 -8.85 6.82
C GLN A 120 -19.94 -9.42 6.82
N CYS A 121 -19.47 -9.86 5.65
CA CYS A 121 -18.13 -10.40 5.45
C CYS A 121 -17.33 -9.51 4.49
N ARG A 122 -16.01 -9.58 4.58
CA ARG A 122 -15.10 -8.86 3.69
C ARG A 122 -13.80 -9.63 3.50
N ASP A 123 -13.34 -9.67 2.25
CA ASP A 123 -12.05 -10.27 1.91
C ASP A 123 -10.90 -9.28 2.12
N PHE A 124 -9.73 -9.82 2.40
CA PHE A 124 -8.49 -9.06 2.53
C PHE A 124 -7.28 -9.85 2.02
N LEU A 125 -6.23 -9.13 1.67
CA LEU A 125 -4.90 -9.67 1.47
C LEU A 125 -4.01 -9.31 2.65
N ALA A 126 -3.21 -10.27 3.09
CA ALA A 126 -2.14 -10.03 4.05
C ALA A 126 -0.81 -10.42 3.41
N SER A 127 0.09 -9.45 3.21
CA SER A 127 1.47 -9.77 2.87
C SER A 127 2.22 -10.22 4.11
N TYR A 128 3.27 -11.01 3.90
CA TYR A 128 4.27 -11.29 4.93
C TYR A 128 5.66 -11.42 4.31
N VAL A 129 6.64 -10.94 5.05
CA VAL A 129 8.05 -11.08 4.71
C VAL A 129 8.71 -11.89 5.82
N ARG A 130 9.32 -12.99 5.43
CA ARG A 130 10.10 -13.88 6.30
C ARG A 130 11.40 -14.22 5.61
N ASP A 131 12.51 -14.07 6.29
CA ASP A 131 13.85 -14.37 5.76
C ASP A 131 14.15 -13.73 4.40
N GLY A 132 13.68 -12.49 4.21
CA GLY A 132 13.85 -11.74 2.98
C GLY A 132 12.93 -12.15 1.83
N SER A 133 12.09 -13.13 2.00
CA SER A 133 11.13 -13.61 1.00
C SER A 133 9.73 -13.10 1.31
N GLU A 134 9.04 -12.56 0.29
CA GLU A 134 7.68 -12.04 0.41
C GLU A 134 6.66 -13.02 -0.16
N ALA A 135 5.56 -13.21 0.55
CA ALA A 135 4.41 -13.95 0.08
C ALA A 135 3.10 -13.36 0.61
N TRP A 136 2.00 -13.92 0.17
CA TRP A 136 0.67 -13.37 0.39
C TRP A 136 -0.30 -14.42 0.90
N LEU A 137 -1.18 -13.99 1.78
CA LEU A 137 -2.33 -14.76 2.25
C LEU A 137 -3.60 -14.03 1.81
N GLN A 138 -4.56 -14.78 1.32
CA GLN A 138 -5.94 -14.30 1.18
C GLN A 138 -6.73 -14.73 2.40
N GLY A 139 -7.45 -13.80 2.98
CA GLY A 139 -8.30 -14.05 4.12
C GLY A 139 -9.70 -13.51 3.94
N GLU A 140 -10.61 -14.06 4.73
CA GLU A 140 -11.98 -13.64 4.89
C GLU A 140 -12.24 -13.33 6.36
N ALA A 141 -12.92 -12.22 6.63
CA ALA A 141 -13.38 -11.88 7.95
C ALA A 141 -14.85 -11.46 7.91
N CYS A 142 -15.60 -11.81 8.94
CA CYS A 142 -17.01 -11.44 9.08
C CYS A 142 -17.24 -10.65 10.36
N ASN A 143 -18.20 -9.72 10.29
CA ASN A 143 -18.60 -8.92 11.43
C ASN A 143 -19.55 -9.74 12.31
N MET A 144 -19.08 -10.07 13.49
CA MET A 144 -19.84 -10.79 14.50
C MET A 144 -20.06 -9.86 15.71
N GLN A 145 -21.30 -9.45 15.93
CA GLN A 145 -21.67 -8.58 17.05
C GLN A 145 -20.86 -7.27 17.11
N GLY A 146 -20.58 -6.67 15.94
CA GLY A 146 -19.82 -5.43 15.83
C GLY A 146 -18.30 -5.61 15.81
N GLN A 147 -17.79 -6.82 15.86
CA GLN A 147 -16.37 -7.14 15.79
C GLN A 147 -16.04 -7.94 14.54
N TRP A 148 -15.02 -7.53 13.81
CA TRP A 148 -14.51 -8.27 12.67
C TRP A 148 -13.64 -9.44 13.14
N GLN A 149 -14.06 -10.66 12.81
CA GLN A 149 -13.35 -11.89 13.14
C GLN A 149 -12.88 -12.59 11.86
N VAL A 150 -11.60 -12.91 11.81
CA VAL A 150 -11.03 -13.64 10.68
C VAL A 150 -11.49 -15.10 10.72
N ARG A 151 -12.16 -15.52 9.65
CA ARG A 151 -12.68 -16.88 9.49
C ARG A 151 -11.70 -17.81 8.78
N SER A 152 -10.97 -17.27 7.81
CA SER A 152 -9.99 -18.04 7.05
C SER A 152 -8.80 -17.19 6.64
N MET A 153 -7.64 -17.81 6.54
CA MET A 153 -6.44 -17.29 5.90
C MET A 153 -5.74 -18.45 5.19
N ARG A 154 -5.43 -18.28 3.93
CA ARG A 154 -4.77 -19.32 3.10
C ARG A 154 -3.78 -18.68 2.14
N PRO A 155 -2.74 -19.41 1.73
CA PRO A 155 -1.78 -18.89 0.76
C PRO A 155 -2.47 -18.44 -0.52
N TRP A 156 -2.16 -17.21 -0.93
CA TRP A 156 -2.63 -16.68 -2.19
C TRP A 156 -1.67 -17.10 -3.30
N LYS A 157 -2.20 -17.75 -4.34
CA LYS A 157 -1.43 -18.13 -5.53
C LYS A 157 -1.84 -17.23 -6.67
N ARG A 158 -0.85 -16.62 -7.31
CA ARG A 158 -1.06 -15.93 -8.57
C ARG A 158 -1.43 -16.98 -9.63
N SER A 159 -2.61 -16.87 -10.24
CA SER A 159 -3.05 -17.67 -11.40
C SER A 159 -2.50 -17.07 -12.68
#